data_7ffef1e9c59ff752ddeeedd1bfeae92f
#
_entry.id   7ffef1e9c59ff752ddeeedd1bfeae92f
#
_cell.length_a   1.000
_cell.length_b   1.000
_cell.length_c   1.000
_cell.angle_alpha   90.00
_cell.angle_beta   90.00
_cell.angle_gamma   90.00
#
_symmetry.space_group_name_H-M   'P 1'
#
loop_
_entity.id
_entity.type
_entity.pdbx_description
1 polymer ?
#
loop_
_entity_poly.entity_id
_entity_poly.type
_entity_poly.pdbx_seq_one_letter_code
_entity_poly.pdbx_strand_id
1 'polypeptide(L)'
;MKYVYFFMLTTFTCNIFAQNKELLILGTMHKVPKIVKNSYQPMLNYSIKYAPDAIYVEYVMPDDTVSIIYDAPKFVEKSDSIKAIFSPNLTRFETLLDTDLENFTEQDFGFMANTYLVKRDNANYAYFQYLSKYGIDGSPEPLRHENGDLTAKLAIALNKKYLYSMDDQQTNKAYHIAWKDCTDLGAENGDNEINEKLGKKQYTSAVVPALFGKFGKHTNKLKSLNRLHLLSSFRYTKQASESCDNATKYWDERNFRMAKNIGEQIMDESNTKNILLVGASHVVGIKEVLVNLYPEISIKLMHEE
;
A
#
# COMPACT_ATOMS: atom_id res chain seq x y z
N MET A 1 63.08 -40.81 2.38
CA MET A 1 62.32 -39.87 1.54
C MET A 1 60.93 -39.65 2.20
N LYS A 2 60.68 -38.49 2.81
CA LYS A 2 59.38 -38.14 3.44
C LYS A 2 58.60 -37.23 2.42
N TYR A 3 57.48 -37.69 1.91
CA TYR A 3 56.61 -36.88 1.09
C TYR A 3 55.70 -36.03 1.98
N VAL A 4 55.85 -34.68 1.87
CA VAL A 4 54.96 -33.69 2.46
C VAL A 4 53.87 -33.39 1.45
N TYR A 5 52.65 -33.79 1.75
CA TYR A 5 51.47 -33.38 0.97
C TYR A 5 51.01 -32.00 1.40
N PHE A 6 51.15 -31.04 0.53
CA PHE A 6 50.63 -29.66 0.67
C PHE A 6 49.17 -29.66 0.26
N PHE A 7 48.25 -29.61 1.23
CA PHE A 7 46.81 -29.53 0.99
C PHE A 7 46.45 -28.06 0.74
N MET A 8 46.27 -27.65 -0.52
CA MET A 8 45.89 -26.30 -0.90
C MET A 8 44.38 -26.16 -0.68
N LEU A 9 43.97 -25.52 0.45
CA LEU A 9 42.60 -25.21 0.78
C LEU A 9 42.16 -24.01 -0.05
N THR A 10 41.50 -24.23 -1.19
CA THR A 10 40.85 -23.16 -1.96
C THR A 10 39.55 -22.76 -1.26
N THR A 11 39.60 -21.68 -0.52
CA THR A 11 38.39 -21.03 0.01
C THR A 11 37.64 -20.39 -1.15
N PHE A 12 36.55 -21.04 -1.60
CA PHE A 12 35.55 -20.43 -2.46
C PHE A 12 34.82 -19.38 -1.61
N THR A 13 35.22 -18.12 -1.73
CA THR A 13 34.38 -17.01 -1.27
C THR A 13 33.22 -16.87 -2.24
N CYS A 14 32.06 -17.49 -1.92
CA CYS A 14 30.81 -17.11 -2.55
C CYS A 14 30.53 -15.65 -2.17
N ASN A 15 30.85 -14.72 -3.07
CA ASN A 15 30.28 -13.39 -3.00
C ASN A 15 28.79 -13.54 -3.28
N ILE A 16 27.98 -13.71 -2.21
CA ILE A 16 26.56 -13.51 -2.27
C ILE A 16 26.39 -12.02 -2.50
N PHE A 17 26.25 -11.60 -3.76
CA PHE A 17 25.78 -10.26 -4.06
C PHE A 17 24.36 -10.20 -3.51
N ALA A 18 24.20 -9.61 -2.34
CA ALA A 18 22.90 -9.24 -1.82
C ALA A 18 22.26 -8.35 -2.90
N GLN A 19 21.23 -8.86 -3.55
CA GLN A 19 20.52 -8.14 -4.60
C GLN A 19 19.90 -6.90 -3.94
N ASN A 20 20.35 -5.70 -4.31
CA ASN A 20 19.87 -4.45 -3.72
C ASN A 20 18.37 -4.34 -3.95
N LYS A 21 17.59 -4.44 -2.89
CA LYS A 21 16.14 -4.24 -2.90
C LYS A 21 15.84 -2.74 -2.88
N GLU A 22 14.96 -2.30 -3.75
CA GLU A 22 14.52 -0.91 -3.82
C GLU A 22 13.01 -0.82 -3.59
N LEU A 23 12.56 0.13 -2.79
CA LEU A 23 11.15 0.40 -2.54
C LEU A 23 10.84 1.89 -2.74
N LEU A 24 10.00 2.19 -3.73
CA LEU A 24 9.38 3.51 -3.89
C LEU A 24 8.09 3.56 -3.07
N ILE A 25 7.98 4.49 -2.12
CA ILE A 25 6.74 4.71 -1.37
C ILE A 25 6.01 5.92 -1.96
N LEU A 26 4.78 5.71 -2.39
CA LEU A 26 3.87 6.73 -2.91
C LEU A 26 2.67 6.91 -1.96
N GLY A 27 2.55 8.13 -1.42
CA GLY A 27 1.40 8.52 -0.62
C GLY A 27 0.19 8.84 -1.49
N THR A 28 -0.90 8.12 -1.27
CA THR A 28 -2.15 8.28 -2.02
C THR A 28 -3.21 9.07 -1.25
N MET A 29 -4.25 9.46 -1.95
CA MET A 29 -5.52 9.93 -1.42
C MET A 29 -6.57 8.89 -1.82
N HIS A 30 -7.27 8.27 -0.87
CA HIS A 30 -8.23 7.21 -1.17
C HIS A 30 -9.29 7.64 -2.19
N LYS A 31 -9.69 8.91 -2.12
CA LYS A 31 -10.67 9.48 -3.05
C LYS A 31 -10.43 10.97 -3.25
N VAL A 32 -10.65 11.45 -4.48
CA VAL A 32 -10.53 12.87 -4.81
C VAL A 32 -11.85 13.46 -5.31
N PRO A 33 -12.13 14.78 -5.05
CA PRO A 33 -13.29 15.48 -5.59
C PRO A 33 -13.28 15.51 -7.12
N LYS A 34 -14.48 15.67 -7.72
CA LYS A 34 -14.66 15.72 -9.19
C LYS A 34 -13.80 16.82 -9.87
N ILE A 35 -13.65 17.97 -9.21
CA ILE A 35 -12.89 19.12 -9.73
C ILE A 35 -11.39 18.81 -9.93
N VAL A 36 -10.85 17.83 -9.21
CA VAL A 36 -9.44 17.42 -9.26
C VAL A 36 -9.25 15.96 -9.72
N LYS A 37 -10.16 15.52 -10.61
CA LYS A 37 -10.24 14.12 -11.08
C LYS A 37 -8.95 13.55 -11.68
N ASN A 38 -8.05 14.39 -12.18
CA ASN A 38 -6.78 13.98 -12.80
C ASN A 38 -5.60 13.94 -11.82
N SER A 39 -5.86 13.98 -10.51
CA SER A 39 -4.82 14.03 -9.46
C SER A 39 -3.89 12.83 -9.43
N TYR A 40 -4.35 11.67 -9.90
CA TYR A 40 -3.54 10.44 -9.93
C TYR A 40 -2.62 10.34 -11.16
N GLN A 41 -2.91 11.10 -12.25
CA GLN A 41 -2.16 10.96 -13.50
C GLN A 41 -0.64 11.23 -13.36
N PRO A 42 -0.18 12.26 -12.62
CA PRO A 42 1.25 12.48 -12.40
C PRO A 42 1.92 11.33 -11.62
N MET A 43 1.18 10.72 -10.69
CA MET A 43 1.66 9.58 -9.91
C MET A 43 1.75 8.33 -10.78
N LEU A 44 0.72 8.07 -11.59
CA LEU A 44 0.70 6.95 -12.55
C LEU A 44 1.86 7.04 -13.52
N ASN A 45 2.07 8.20 -14.16
CA ASN A 45 3.17 8.42 -15.10
C ASN A 45 4.54 8.19 -14.44
N TYR A 46 4.70 8.67 -13.20
CA TYR A 46 5.93 8.48 -12.43
C TYR A 46 6.14 7.00 -12.09
N SER A 47 5.10 6.28 -11.66
CA SER A 47 5.15 4.86 -11.32
C SER A 47 5.44 3.99 -12.54
N ILE A 48 4.86 4.29 -13.72
CA ILE A 48 5.15 3.58 -14.97
C ILE A 48 6.62 3.78 -15.36
N LYS A 49 7.14 5.03 -15.26
CA LYS A 49 8.56 5.31 -15.53
C LYS A 49 9.49 4.59 -14.55
N TYR A 50 9.09 4.47 -13.29
CA TYR A 50 9.83 3.72 -12.28
C TYR A 50 9.89 2.23 -12.62
N ALA A 51 8.86 1.67 -13.27
CA ALA A 51 8.74 0.29 -13.73
C ALA A 51 9.03 -0.74 -12.61
N PRO A 52 8.18 -0.82 -11.57
CA PRO A 52 8.36 -1.77 -10.48
C PRO A 52 8.13 -3.23 -10.92
N ASP A 53 8.83 -4.15 -10.27
CA ASP A 53 8.61 -5.59 -10.39
C ASP A 53 7.35 -6.02 -9.61
N ALA A 54 7.12 -5.42 -8.43
CA ALA A 54 5.99 -5.70 -7.56
C ALA A 54 5.28 -4.42 -7.10
N ILE A 55 3.93 -4.52 -6.94
CA ILE A 55 3.05 -3.43 -6.48
C ILE A 55 2.41 -3.85 -5.17
N TYR A 56 2.74 -3.15 -4.08
CA TYR A 56 2.15 -3.30 -2.75
C TYR A 56 1.03 -2.29 -2.56
N VAL A 57 -0.07 -2.73 -1.93
CA VAL A 57 -1.30 -1.93 -1.80
C VAL A 57 -1.88 -2.01 -0.40
N GLU A 58 -2.58 -0.96 0.02
CA GLU A 58 -3.23 -0.86 1.33
C GLU A 58 -4.54 -1.69 1.37
N TYR A 59 -4.36 -3.01 1.34
CA TYR A 59 -5.39 -4.01 1.59
C TYR A 59 -4.92 -4.97 2.67
N VAL A 60 -5.87 -5.46 3.48
CA VAL A 60 -5.60 -6.46 4.52
C VAL A 60 -5.02 -7.72 3.90
N MET A 61 -3.99 -8.27 4.56
CA MET A 61 -3.36 -9.52 4.15
C MET A 61 -4.39 -10.66 4.09
N PRO A 62 -4.36 -11.53 3.06
CA PRO A 62 -5.34 -12.63 2.91
C PRO A 62 -5.35 -13.62 4.07
N ASP A 63 -4.23 -13.78 4.78
CA ASP A 63 -4.04 -14.65 5.94
C ASP A 63 -4.37 -13.97 7.28
N ASP A 64 -4.53 -12.64 7.30
CA ASP A 64 -5.02 -11.92 8.49
C ASP A 64 -6.54 -12.07 8.64
N THR A 65 -6.93 -13.24 9.14
CA THR A 65 -8.35 -13.58 9.34
C THR A 65 -9.03 -12.73 10.41
N VAL A 66 -8.27 -12.09 11.30
CA VAL A 66 -8.80 -11.21 12.34
C VAL A 66 -9.18 -9.86 11.74
N SER A 67 -8.24 -9.18 11.09
CA SER A 67 -8.49 -7.87 10.49
C SER A 67 -9.55 -7.90 9.40
N ILE A 68 -9.54 -8.91 8.52
CA ILE A 68 -10.46 -8.97 7.39
C ILE A 68 -11.94 -9.11 7.81
N ILE A 69 -12.22 -9.78 8.91
CA ILE A 69 -13.58 -9.92 9.45
C ILE A 69 -14.14 -8.58 9.92
N TYR A 70 -13.30 -7.74 10.53
CA TYR A 70 -13.72 -6.44 11.05
C TYR A 70 -13.72 -5.35 9.97
N ASP A 71 -12.71 -5.33 9.08
CA ASP A 71 -12.55 -4.29 8.07
C ASP A 71 -13.47 -4.51 6.86
N ALA A 72 -13.64 -5.75 6.43
CA ALA A 72 -14.38 -6.11 5.22
C ALA A 72 -15.42 -7.24 5.42
N PRO A 73 -16.36 -7.15 6.40
CA PRO A 73 -17.28 -8.24 6.71
C PRO A 73 -18.14 -8.67 5.50
N LYS A 74 -18.60 -7.73 4.68
CA LYS A 74 -19.36 -8.03 3.44
C LYS A 74 -18.53 -8.77 2.41
N PHE A 75 -17.21 -8.54 2.36
CA PHE A 75 -16.31 -9.29 1.50
C PHE A 75 -16.16 -10.72 1.98
N VAL A 76 -16.06 -10.94 3.30
CA VAL A 76 -16.04 -12.28 3.90
C VAL A 76 -17.32 -13.04 3.61
N GLU A 77 -18.51 -12.45 3.84
CA GLU A 77 -19.81 -13.03 3.51
C GLU A 77 -19.89 -13.43 2.03
N LYS A 78 -19.43 -12.56 1.12
CA LYS A 78 -19.37 -12.84 -0.31
C LYS A 78 -18.40 -13.98 -0.63
N SER A 79 -17.22 -14.02 0.02
CA SER A 79 -16.26 -15.12 -0.11
C SER A 79 -16.87 -16.46 0.31
N ASP A 80 -17.59 -16.49 1.42
CA ASP A 80 -18.23 -17.72 1.92
C ASP A 80 -19.37 -18.18 1.01
N SER A 81 -20.13 -17.23 0.47
CA SER A 81 -21.19 -17.53 -0.50
C SER A 81 -20.65 -18.13 -1.81
N ILE A 82 -19.57 -17.58 -2.35
CA ILE A 82 -18.99 -18.10 -3.61
C ILE A 82 -18.33 -19.47 -3.41
N LYS A 83 -17.70 -19.73 -2.25
CA LYS A 83 -17.09 -21.02 -1.92
C LYS A 83 -18.09 -22.19 -1.98
N ALA A 84 -19.37 -21.94 -1.75
CA ALA A 84 -20.41 -22.95 -1.80
C ALA A 84 -20.73 -23.43 -3.24
N ILE A 85 -20.43 -22.62 -4.25
CA ILE A 85 -20.84 -22.86 -5.66
C ILE A 85 -19.69 -22.82 -6.66
N PHE A 86 -18.49 -22.38 -6.24
CA PHE A 86 -17.33 -22.24 -7.12
C PHE A 86 -16.08 -22.85 -6.48
N SER A 87 -15.49 -23.81 -7.18
CA SER A 87 -14.21 -24.42 -6.83
C SER A 87 -13.19 -24.04 -7.91
N PRO A 88 -12.13 -23.29 -7.57
CA PRO A 88 -11.13 -22.87 -8.54
C PRO A 88 -10.41 -24.07 -9.18
N ASN A 89 -10.30 -24.08 -10.50
CA ASN A 89 -9.38 -24.96 -11.21
C ASN A 89 -7.95 -24.41 -11.07
N LEU A 90 -7.13 -25.07 -10.27
CA LEU A 90 -5.77 -24.60 -9.95
C LEU A 90 -4.86 -24.56 -11.18
N THR A 91 -4.95 -25.57 -12.07
CA THR A 91 -4.16 -25.60 -13.31
C THR A 91 -4.49 -24.41 -14.21
N ARG A 92 -5.80 -24.10 -14.39
CA ARG A 92 -6.22 -22.90 -15.14
C ARG A 92 -5.70 -21.62 -14.48
N PHE A 93 -5.78 -21.54 -13.15
CA PHE A 93 -5.31 -20.38 -12.39
C PHE A 93 -3.81 -20.13 -12.63
N GLU A 94 -2.98 -21.17 -12.51
CA GLU A 94 -1.53 -21.09 -12.75
C GLU A 94 -1.24 -20.71 -14.21
N THR A 95 -1.92 -21.33 -15.18
CA THR A 95 -1.79 -20.97 -16.59
C THR A 95 -2.08 -19.50 -16.83
N LEU A 96 -3.13 -18.94 -16.21
CA LEU A 96 -3.46 -17.53 -16.36
C LEU A 96 -2.43 -16.60 -15.69
N LEU A 97 -1.79 -17.01 -14.61
CA LEU A 97 -0.69 -16.24 -14.02
C LEU A 97 0.50 -16.10 -14.98
N ASP A 98 0.74 -17.09 -15.84
CA ASP A 98 1.81 -17.06 -16.85
C ASP A 98 1.39 -16.42 -18.18
N THR A 99 0.09 -16.20 -18.38
CA THR A 99 -0.48 -15.61 -19.61
C THR A 99 -0.48 -14.08 -19.51
N ASP A 100 -0.15 -13.37 -20.60
CA ASP A 100 -0.24 -11.91 -20.64
C ASP A 100 -1.70 -11.43 -20.61
N LEU A 101 -1.95 -10.31 -19.92
CA LEU A 101 -3.31 -9.77 -19.73
C LEU A 101 -4.04 -9.49 -21.04
N GLU A 102 -3.34 -9.14 -22.10
CA GLU A 102 -3.89 -8.90 -23.44
C GLU A 102 -4.54 -10.15 -24.07
N ASN A 103 -4.12 -11.33 -23.61
CA ASN A 103 -4.63 -12.62 -24.08
C ASN A 103 -5.77 -13.17 -23.19
N PHE A 104 -6.19 -12.43 -22.15
CA PHE A 104 -7.32 -12.81 -21.29
C PHE A 104 -8.64 -12.53 -21.98
N THR A 105 -9.56 -13.46 -21.85
CA THR A 105 -10.97 -13.26 -22.18
C THR A 105 -11.71 -12.62 -21.00
N GLU A 106 -12.91 -12.10 -21.24
CA GLU A 106 -13.79 -11.61 -20.16
C GLU A 106 -14.07 -12.71 -19.12
N GLN A 107 -14.20 -13.97 -19.58
CA GLN A 107 -14.40 -15.12 -18.70
C GLN A 107 -13.17 -15.42 -17.84
N ASP A 108 -11.96 -15.15 -18.32
CA ASP A 108 -10.72 -15.32 -17.54
C ASP A 108 -10.62 -14.28 -16.43
N PHE A 109 -10.98 -13.02 -16.70
CA PHE A 109 -11.05 -12.00 -15.65
C PHE A 109 -12.05 -12.38 -14.55
N GLY A 110 -13.26 -12.86 -14.94
CA GLY A 110 -14.27 -13.33 -13.99
C GLY A 110 -13.80 -14.55 -13.18
N PHE A 111 -13.12 -15.49 -13.82
CA PHE A 111 -12.55 -16.66 -13.16
C PHE A 111 -11.47 -16.26 -12.13
N MET A 112 -10.55 -15.37 -12.50
CA MET A 112 -9.52 -14.86 -11.60
C MET A 112 -10.14 -14.11 -10.42
N ALA A 113 -11.12 -13.23 -10.67
CA ALA A 113 -11.83 -12.53 -9.59
C ALA A 113 -12.46 -13.51 -8.59
N ASN A 114 -13.19 -14.52 -9.07
CA ASN A 114 -13.82 -15.52 -8.20
C ASN A 114 -12.79 -16.37 -7.46
N THR A 115 -11.67 -16.70 -8.09
CA THR A 115 -10.58 -17.44 -7.45
C THR A 115 -9.97 -16.65 -6.29
N TYR A 116 -9.68 -15.36 -6.49
CA TYR A 116 -9.17 -14.49 -5.43
C TYR A 116 -10.21 -14.23 -4.33
N LEU A 117 -11.50 -14.15 -4.68
CA LEU A 117 -12.57 -14.05 -3.71
C LEU A 117 -12.63 -15.30 -2.79
N VAL A 118 -12.51 -16.51 -3.37
CA VAL A 118 -12.41 -17.76 -2.59
C VAL A 118 -11.18 -17.78 -1.69
N LYS A 119 -10.05 -17.25 -2.15
CA LYS A 119 -8.80 -17.13 -1.38
C LYS A 119 -8.84 -16.01 -0.32
N ARG A 120 -9.91 -15.21 -0.27
CA ARG A 120 -10.03 -14.01 0.56
C ARG A 120 -8.95 -12.95 0.30
N ASP A 121 -8.43 -12.94 -0.92
CA ASP A 121 -7.50 -11.91 -1.39
C ASP A 121 -8.28 -10.72 -1.97
N ASN A 122 -8.57 -9.74 -1.13
CA ASN A 122 -9.41 -8.59 -1.50
C ASN A 122 -8.72 -7.67 -2.52
N ALA A 123 -7.40 -7.51 -2.47
CA ALA A 123 -6.66 -6.67 -3.42
C ALA A 123 -6.79 -7.21 -4.85
N ASN A 124 -6.48 -8.48 -5.04
CA ASN A 124 -6.53 -9.12 -6.35
C ASN A 124 -7.98 -9.34 -6.81
N TYR A 125 -8.91 -9.64 -5.90
CA TYR A 125 -10.32 -9.65 -6.21
C TYR A 125 -10.79 -8.31 -6.78
N ALA A 126 -10.50 -7.20 -6.12
CA ALA A 126 -10.88 -5.86 -6.57
C ALA A 126 -10.23 -5.49 -7.91
N TYR A 127 -8.98 -5.88 -8.12
CA TYR A 127 -8.27 -5.66 -9.38
C TYR A 127 -8.91 -6.44 -10.54
N PHE A 128 -9.18 -7.73 -10.37
CA PHE A 128 -9.81 -8.53 -11.42
C PHE A 128 -11.31 -8.18 -11.63
N GLN A 129 -11.99 -7.66 -10.62
CA GLN A 129 -13.31 -7.03 -10.80
C GLN A 129 -13.24 -5.77 -11.68
N TYR A 130 -12.18 -4.97 -11.51
CA TYR A 130 -11.92 -3.81 -12.37
C TYR A 130 -11.68 -4.25 -13.82
N LEU A 131 -10.82 -5.26 -14.04
CA LEU A 131 -10.53 -5.81 -15.37
C LEU A 131 -11.76 -6.45 -16.02
N SER A 132 -12.57 -7.19 -15.27
CA SER A 132 -13.83 -7.77 -15.76
C SER A 132 -14.81 -6.70 -16.23
N LYS A 133 -14.79 -5.51 -15.62
CA LYS A 133 -15.68 -4.40 -15.96
C LYS A 133 -15.18 -3.52 -17.10
N TYR A 134 -13.88 -3.27 -17.17
CA TYR A 134 -13.31 -2.25 -18.04
C TYR A 134 -12.29 -2.80 -19.05
N GLY A 135 -11.93 -4.09 -18.95
CA GLY A 135 -10.87 -4.69 -19.76
C GLY A 135 -9.50 -4.09 -19.49
N ILE A 136 -8.55 -4.39 -20.36
CA ILE A 136 -7.17 -3.89 -20.30
C ILE A 136 -7.03 -2.41 -20.71
N ASP A 137 -8.02 -1.83 -21.38
CA ASP A 137 -8.05 -0.41 -21.69
C ASP A 137 -8.32 0.45 -20.45
N GLY A 138 -8.87 -0.20 -19.41
CA GLY A 138 -9.22 0.45 -18.15
C GLY A 138 -10.45 1.35 -18.26
N SER A 139 -10.77 2.02 -17.15
CA SER A 139 -11.92 2.94 -17.13
C SER A 139 -11.70 4.15 -18.05
N PRO A 140 -12.64 4.45 -18.99
CA PRO A 140 -12.52 5.59 -19.89
C PRO A 140 -12.65 6.94 -19.15
N GLU A 141 -13.37 6.95 -18.02
CA GLU A 141 -13.52 8.15 -17.18
C GLU A 141 -12.82 7.94 -15.84
N PRO A 142 -12.25 9.02 -15.25
CA PRO A 142 -11.64 8.94 -13.94
C PRO A 142 -12.62 8.48 -12.85
N LEU A 143 -12.30 7.41 -12.15
CA LEU A 143 -13.07 6.87 -11.04
C LEU A 143 -12.87 7.68 -9.75
N ARG A 144 -11.83 8.50 -9.71
CA ARG A 144 -11.48 9.43 -8.62
C ARG A 144 -11.09 8.72 -7.32
N HIS A 145 -10.62 7.49 -7.42
CA HIS A 145 -10.05 6.74 -6.30
C HIS A 145 -8.78 6.00 -6.73
N GLU A 146 -7.89 5.77 -5.79
CA GLU A 146 -6.56 5.20 -6.04
C GLU A 146 -6.61 3.82 -6.69
N ASN A 147 -7.53 2.96 -6.27
CA ASN A 147 -7.61 1.59 -6.76
C ASN A 147 -7.87 1.52 -8.27
N GLY A 148 -8.72 2.43 -8.81
CA GLY A 148 -9.03 2.47 -10.24
C GLY A 148 -8.06 3.33 -11.05
N ASP A 149 -7.79 4.56 -10.57
CA ASP A 149 -7.07 5.55 -11.38
C ASP A 149 -5.53 5.46 -11.24
N LEU A 150 -5.04 4.76 -10.24
CA LEU A 150 -3.60 4.57 -10.03
C LEU A 150 -3.26 3.07 -10.05
N THR A 151 -3.74 2.29 -9.08
CA THR A 151 -3.32 0.89 -8.87
C THR A 151 -3.66 0.00 -10.08
N ALA A 152 -4.94 -0.06 -10.49
CA ALA A 152 -5.34 -0.91 -11.60
C ALA A 152 -4.69 -0.47 -12.92
N LYS A 153 -4.66 0.84 -13.21
CA LYS A 153 -4.01 1.36 -14.43
C LYS A 153 -2.50 1.11 -14.44
N LEU A 154 -1.82 1.20 -13.29
CA LEU A 154 -0.40 0.85 -13.18
C LEU A 154 -0.18 -0.64 -13.42
N ALA A 155 -0.97 -1.50 -12.79
CA ALA A 155 -0.86 -2.95 -12.94
C ALA A 155 -1.09 -3.37 -14.40
N ILE A 156 -2.10 -2.81 -15.08
CA ILE A 156 -2.36 -3.04 -16.51
C ILE A 156 -1.17 -2.59 -17.35
N ALA A 157 -0.71 -1.35 -17.18
CA ALA A 157 0.40 -0.78 -17.98
C ALA A 157 1.72 -1.58 -17.86
N LEU A 158 1.90 -2.30 -16.75
CA LEU A 158 3.07 -3.12 -16.46
C LEU A 158 2.80 -4.62 -16.60
N ASN A 159 1.65 -5.02 -17.13
CA ASN A 159 1.21 -6.43 -17.27
C ASN A 159 1.30 -7.22 -15.95
N LYS A 160 0.99 -6.58 -14.79
CA LYS A 160 1.02 -7.25 -13.50
C LYS A 160 -0.29 -7.98 -13.25
N LYS A 161 -0.20 -9.25 -12.85
CA LYS A 161 -1.34 -10.12 -12.57
C LYS A 161 -1.54 -10.36 -11.07
N TYR A 162 -0.69 -9.74 -10.26
CA TYR A 162 -0.74 -9.87 -8.81
C TYR A 162 -0.40 -8.55 -8.11
N LEU A 163 -1.19 -8.22 -7.10
CA LEU A 163 -0.98 -7.11 -6.19
C LEU A 163 -0.71 -7.68 -4.79
N TYR A 164 0.29 -7.17 -4.12
CA TYR A 164 0.70 -7.60 -2.78
C TYR A 164 -0.04 -6.78 -1.72
N SER A 165 -0.91 -7.42 -0.95
CA SER A 165 -1.54 -6.80 0.21
C SER A 165 -0.54 -6.59 1.33
N MET A 166 -0.70 -5.51 2.14
CA MET A 166 0.24 -5.26 3.24
C MET A 166 -0.42 -4.68 4.49
N ASP A 167 -1.69 -4.32 4.46
CA ASP A 167 -2.36 -3.62 5.56
C ASP A 167 -2.70 -4.58 6.72
N ASP A 168 -2.80 -3.98 7.91
CA ASP A 168 -3.19 -4.62 9.16
C ASP A 168 -4.18 -3.71 9.91
N GLN A 169 -5.34 -4.22 10.23
CA GLN A 169 -6.44 -3.45 10.85
C GLN A 169 -6.67 -3.84 12.32
N GLN A 170 -5.78 -4.63 12.95
CA GLN A 170 -5.98 -5.15 14.31
C GLN A 170 -6.18 -4.05 15.35
N THR A 171 -5.49 -2.92 15.22
CA THR A 171 -5.63 -1.78 16.13
C THR A 171 -6.58 -0.69 15.64
N ASN A 172 -7.18 -0.82 14.44
CA ASN A 172 -7.98 0.24 13.83
C ASN A 172 -9.17 0.67 14.68
N LYS A 173 -9.91 -0.29 15.24
CA LYS A 173 -11.05 0.02 16.14
C LYS A 173 -10.61 0.74 17.41
N ALA A 174 -9.53 0.28 18.04
CA ALA A 174 -8.98 0.89 19.25
C ALA A 174 -8.44 2.29 18.95
N TYR A 175 -7.78 2.46 17.79
CA TYR A 175 -7.34 3.77 17.31
C TYR A 175 -8.51 4.76 17.18
N HIS A 176 -9.61 4.38 16.53
CA HIS A 176 -10.75 5.27 16.35
C HIS A 176 -11.45 5.66 17.66
N ILE A 177 -11.49 4.76 18.65
CA ILE A 177 -11.98 5.08 19.99
C ILE A 177 -11.06 6.12 20.65
N ALA A 178 -9.77 5.83 20.71
CA ALA A 178 -8.78 6.74 21.30
C ALA A 178 -8.71 8.09 20.55
N TRP A 179 -8.83 8.05 19.21
CA TRP A 179 -8.92 9.24 18.36
C TRP A 179 -10.09 10.14 18.78
N LYS A 180 -11.27 9.56 18.95
CA LYS A 180 -12.45 10.32 19.37
C LYS A 180 -12.24 10.95 20.74
N ASP A 181 -11.81 10.17 21.73
CA ASP A 181 -11.60 10.62 23.10
C ASP A 181 -10.51 11.70 23.20
N CYS A 182 -9.42 11.56 22.44
CA CYS A 182 -8.37 12.59 22.33
C CYS A 182 -8.89 13.87 21.68
N THR A 183 -9.75 13.76 20.66
CA THR A 183 -10.35 14.93 19.98
C THR A 183 -11.34 15.65 20.89
N ASP A 184 -12.15 14.91 21.65
CA ASP A 184 -13.07 15.50 22.62
C ASP A 184 -12.30 16.27 23.70
N LEU A 185 -11.23 15.71 24.25
CA LEU A 185 -10.33 16.39 25.19
C LEU A 185 -9.64 17.61 24.57
N GLY A 186 -9.27 17.53 23.28
CA GLY A 186 -8.65 18.62 22.54
C GLY A 186 -9.52 19.86 22.38
N ALA A 187 -10.86 19.71 22.49
CA ALA A 187 -11.78 20.83 22.53
C ALA A 187 -11.69 21.63 23.84
N GLU A 188 -11.34 20.97 24.93
CA GLU A 188 -11.22 21.59 26.27
C GLU A 188 -9.85 22.22 26.49
N ASN A 189 -8.79 21.61 25.97
CA ASN A 189 -7.39 22.00 26.23
C ASN A 189 -6.75 22.86 25.12
N GLY A 190 -7.47 23.12 24.03
CA GLY A 190 -7.01 23.94 22.90
C GLY A 190 -6.19 23.19 21.84
N ASP A 191 -5.98 21.88 21.95
CA ASP A 191 -5.25 21.10 20.97
C ASP A 191 -5.98 21.02 19.62
N ASN A 192 -7.33 21.09 19.63
CA ASN A 192 -8.12 21.16 18.40
C ASN A 192 -7.81 22.38 17.54
N GLU A 193 -7.47 23.53 18.13
CA GLU A 193 -7.02 24.69 17.36
C GLU A 193 -5.72 24.42 16.59
N ILE A 194 -4.81 23.60 17.16
CA ILE A 194 -3.57 23.21 16.49
C ILE A 194 -3.90 22.29 15.32
N ASN A 195 -4.77 21.30 15.54
CA ASN A 195 -5.26 20.41 14.51
C ASN A 195 -5.88 21.20 13.34
N GLU A 196 -6.81 22.12 13.63
CA GLU A 196 -7.46 22.96 12.63
C GLU A 196 -6.46 23.82 11.83
N LYS A 197 -5.48 24.44 12.51
CA LYS A 197 -4.41 25.21 11.85
C LYS A 197 -3.56 24.34 10.91
N LEU A 198 -3.21 23.14 11.34
CA LEU A 198 -2.46 22.18 10.52
C LEU A 198 -3.29 21.68 9.34
N GLY A 199 -4.57 21.31 9.58
CA GLY A 199 -5.51 20.87 8.56
C GLY A 199 -5.78 21.99 7.53
N LYS A 200 -6.04 23.21 7.98
CA LYS A 200 -6.21 24.38 7.11
C LYS A 200 -4.97 24.63 6.25
N LYS A 201 -3.77 24.53 6.82
CA LYS A 201 -2.51 24.67 6.09
C LYS A 201 -2.31 23.56 5.07
N GLN A 202 -2.70 22.31 5.39
CA GLN A 202 -2.68 21.19 4.46
C GLN A 202 -3.60 21.44 3.29
N TYR A 203 -4.85 21.83 3.57
CA TYR A 203 -5.86 22.10 2.57
C TYR A 203 -5.45 23.30 1.66
N THR A 204 -5.15 24.47 2.23
CA THR A 204 -4.85 25.68 1.47
C THR A 204 -3.62 25.53 0.59
N SER A 205 -2.57 24.82 1.06
CA SER A 205 -1.38 24.57 0.26
C SER A 205 -1.63 23.63 -0.94
N ALA A 206 -2.69 22.83 -0.89
CA ALA A 206 -3.05 21.87 -1.93
C ALA A 206 -3.96 22.47 -3.02
N VAL A 207 -4.70 23.56 -2.74
CA VAL A 207 -5.72 24.12 -3.65
C VAL A 207 -5.15 24.44 -5.03
N VAL A 208 -4.09 25.24 -5.10
CA VAL A 208 -3.50 25.63 -6.39
C VAL A 208 -2.92 24.43 -7.14
N PRO A 209 -2.08 23.57 -6.53
CA PRO A 209 -1.65 22.33 -7.19
C PRO A 209 -2.80 21.46 -7.68
N ALA A 210 -3.88 21.35 -6.91
CA ALA A 210 -5.04 20.54 -7.25
C ALA A 210 -5.76 21.04 -8.51
N LEU A 211 -5.95 22.34 -8.65
CA LEU A 211 -6.57 22.95 -9.84
C LEU A 211 -5.77 22.69 -11.12
N PHE A 212 -4.44 22.56 -11.01
CA PHE A 212 -3.55 22.25 -12.13
C PHE A 212 -3.24 20.74 -12.28
N GLY A 213 -4.06 19.85 -11.71
CA GLY A 213 -3.88 18.39 -11.80
C GLY A 213 -2.62 17.87 -11.09
N LYS A 214 -2.01 18.66 -10.20
CA LYS A 214 -0.76 18.31 -9.48
C LYS A 214 -1.01 17.93 -8.02
N PHE A 215 -2.24 17.58 -7.64
CA PHE A 215 -2.59 17.29 -6.25
C PHE A 215 -1.80 16.08 -5.74
N GLY A 216 -1.74 14.97 -6.48
CA GLY A 216 -0.95 13.79 -6.10
C GLY A 216 0.54 14.10 -5.91
N LYS A 217 1.15 14.88 -6.82
CA LYS A 217 2.53 15.34 -6.66
C LYS A 217 2.70 16.26 -5.43
N HIS A 218 1.72 17.11 -5.14
CA HIS A 218 1.74 17.97 -3.94
C HIS A 218 1.64 17.16 -2.66
N THR A 219 0.76 16.16 -2.63
CA THR A 219 0.58 15.26 -1.48
C THR A 219 1.89 14.55 -1.14
N ASN A 220 2.67 14.15 -2.15
CA ASN A 220 3.96 13.47 -1.98
C ASN A 220 5.15 14.41 -1.67
N LYS A 221 4.95 15.71 -1.46
CA LYS A 221 6.01 16.56 -0.92
C LYS A 221 6.25 16.23 0.55
N LEU A 222 7.52 16.14 0.98
CA LEU A 222 7.90 15.80 2.36
C LEU A 222 7.14 16.63 3.40
N LYS A 223 6.99 17.94 3.17
CA LYS A 223 6.25 18.85 4.05
C LYS A 223 4.76 18.49 4.18
N SER A 224 4.15 17.96 3.11
CA SER A 224 2.75 17.49 3.10
C SER A 224 2.64 16.14 3.84
N LEU A 225 3.53 15.20 3.53
CA LEU A 225 3.58 13.89 4.18
C LEU A 225 3.78 14.01 5.69
N ASN A 226 4.76 14.81 6.13
CA ASN A 226 5.03 15.04 7.55
C ASN A 226 3.81 15.66 8.27
N ARG A 227 3.09 16.58 7.61
CA ARG A 227 1.90 17.18 8.21
C ARG A 227 0.75 16.20 8.32
N LEU A 228 0.53 15.36 7.29
CA LEU A 228 -0.49 14.31 7.33
C LEU A 228 -0.18 13.27 8.40
N HIS A 229 1.08 12.85 8.50
CA HIS A 229 1.52 11.94 9.57
C HIS A 229 1.32 12.56 10.96
N LEU A 230 1.71 13.82 11.14
CA LEU A 230 1.53 14.53 12.41
C LEU A 230 0.05 14.60 12.82
N LEU A 231 -0.85 14.90 11.88
CA LEU A 231 -2.30 14.94 12.12
C LEU A 231 -2.87 13.58 12.51
N SER A 232 -2.47 12.51 11.82
CA SER A 232 -2.99 11.16 12.06
C SER A 232 -2.39 10.47 13.29
N SER A 233 -1.15 10.83 13.67
CA SER A 233 -0.46 10.27 14.84
C SER A 233 -0.72 11.03 16.13
N PHE A 234 -1.48 12.12 16.12
CA PHE A 234 -1.72 12.99 17.30
C PHE A 234 -0.45 13.62 17.93
N ARG A 235 0.71 13.50 17.31
CA ARG A 235 1.98 14.08 17.81
C ARG A 235 2.01 15.61 17.82
N TYR A 236 0.90 16.28 17.44
CA TYR A 236 0.71 17.71 17.56
C TYR A 236 0.17 18.13 18.92
N THR A 237 -0.38 17.22 19.72
CA THR A 237 -0.94 17.52 21.05
C THR A 237 0.15 17.99 22.00
N LYS A 238 -0.19 18.97 22.85
CA LYS A 238 0.77 19.58 23.79
C LYS A 238 0.66 18.98 25.18
N GLN A 239 -0.53 18.51 25.54
CA GLN A 239 -0.79 17.95 26.86
C GLN A 239 -0.79 16.43 26.77
N ALA A 240 -0.04 15.78 27.64
CA ALA A 240 -0.10 14.34 27.79
C ALA A 240 -1.49 13.92 28.28
N SER A 241 -2.07 12.95 27.60
CA SER A 241 -3.30 12.31 28.02
C SER A 241 -3.31 10.86 27.57
N GLU A 242 -3.91 10.00 28.38
CA GLU A 242 -3.97 8.57 28.08
C GLU A 242 -4.65 8.30 26.72
N SER A 243 -5.70 9.02 26.37
CA SER A 243 -6.40 8.86 25.10
C SER A 243 -5.54 9.26 23.90
N CYS A 244 -4.83 10.39 23.96
CA CYS A 244 -3.96 10.85 22.89
C CYS A 244 -2.72 9.95 22.74
N ASP A 245 -2.14 9.51 23.86
CA ASP A 245 -1.02 8.56 23.88
C ASP A 245 -1.44 7.20 23.29
N ASN A 246 -2.65 6.72 23.61
CA ASN A 246 -3.21 5.50 23.03
C ASN A 246 -3.48 5.66 21.53
N ALA A 247 -4.01 6.80 21.07
CA ALA A 247 -4.21 7.06 19.65
C ALA A 247 -2.88 7.03 18.89
N THR A 248 -1.84 7.69 19.43
CA THR A 248 -0.48 7.66 18.89
C THR A 248 0.06 6.22 18.83
N LYS A 249 -0.06 5.48 19.95
CA LYS A 249 0.41 4.10 20.07
C LYS A 249 -0.25 3.18 19.03
N TYR A 250 -1.57 3.20 18.92
CA TYR A 250 -2.30 2.32 17.97
C TYR A 250 -2.00 2.67 16.51
N TRP A 251 -1.79 3.96 16.20
CA TRP A 251 -1.33 4.41 14.90
C TRP A 251 0.06 3.87 14.56
N ASP A 252 1.00 3.96 15.50
CA ASP A 252 2.36 3.47 15.33
C ASP A 252 2.41 1.95 15.21
N GLU A 253 1.63 1.23 16.03
CA GLU A 253 1.53 -0.22 15.96
C GLU A 253 1.00 -0.69 14.58
N ARG A 254 0.02 0.00 14.00
CA ARG A 254 -0.44 -0.31 12.64
C ARG A 254 0.66 -0.05 11.62
N ASN A 255 1.31 1.11 11.66
CA ASN A 255 2.43 1.41 10.76
C ASN A 255 3.57 0.40 10.89
N PHE A 256 3.88 -0.06 12.10
CA PHE A 256 4.87 -1.09 12.37
C PHE A 256 4.52 -2.41 11.70
N ARG A 257 3.27 -2.89 11.86
CA ARG A 257 2.83 -4.15 11.25
C ARG A 257 2.76 -4.06 9.72
N MET A 258 2.25 -2.93 9.17
CA MET A 258 2.28 -2.68 7.73
C MET A 258 3.70 -2.71 7.18
N ALA A 259 4.65 -2.02 7.83
CA ALA A 259 6.06 -2.00 7.43
C ALA A 259 6.71 -3.39 7.52
N LYS A 260 6.38 -4.16 8.57
CA LYS A 260 6.85 -5.54 8.72
C LYS A 260 6.34 -6.43 7.60
N ASN A 261 5.03 -6.39 7.29
CA ASN A 261 4.42 -7.13 6.20
C ASN A 261 5.09 -6.84 4.84
N ILE A 262 5.39 -5.57 4.56
CA ILE A 262 6.09 -5.18 3.33
C ILE A 262 7.53 -5.67 3.34
N GLY A 263 8.27 -5.43 4.43
CA GLY A 263 9.67 -5.79 4.53
C GLY A 263 9.90 -7.28 4.39
N GLU A 264 9.10 -8.11 5.08
CA GLU A 264 9.15 -9.58 4.97
C GLU A 264 8.89 -10.03 3.54
N GLN A 265 7.82 -9.54 2.89
CA GLN A 265 7.51 -9.91 1.51
C GLN A 265 8.60 -9.47 0.52
N ILE A 266 9.16 -8.27 0.66
CA ILE A 266 10.25 -7.81 -0.22
C ILE A 266 11.50 -8.67 -0.04
N MET A 267 11.83 -9.08 1.19
CA MET A 267 13.00 -9.89 1.46
C MET A 267 12.85 -11.34 0.97
N ASP A 268 11.64 -11.90 1.02
CA ASP A 268 11.34 -13.27 0.61
C ASP A 268 11.20 -13.41 -0.92
N GLU A 269 10.73 -12.37 -1.61
CA GLU A 269 10.50 -12.38 -3.05
C GLU A 269 11.78 -12.09 -3.87
N SER A 270 11.82 -12.56 -5.11
CA SER A 270 12.93 -12.26 -6.04
C SER A 270 12.90 -10.84 -6.61
N ASN A 271 11.80 -10.10 -6.41
CA ASN A 271 11.60 -8.75 -6.94
C ASN A 271 12.65 -7.77 -6.38
N THR A 272 13.24 -6.96 -7.26
CA THR A 272 14.27 -5.97 -6.88
C THR A 272 13.73 -4.57 -6.79
N LYS A 273 12.81 -4.20 -7.68
CA LYS A 273 12.17 -2.89 -7.73
C LYS A 273 10.72 -3.00 -7.25
N ASN A 274 10.42 -2.37 -6.16
CA ASN A 274 9.13 -2.47 -5.51
C ASN A 274 8.46 -1.09 -5.40
N ILE A 275 7.14 -1.04 -5.50
CA ILE A 275 6.38 0.17 -5.23
C ILE A 275 5.30 -0.11 -4.18
N LEU A 276 5.18 0.79 -3.22
CA LEU A 276 4.09 0.81 -2.24
C LEU A 276 3.14 1.97 -2.54
N LEU A 277 1.87 1.66 -2.74
CA LEU A 277 0.78 2.62 -2.85
C LEU A 277 -0.01 2.59 -1.54
N VAL A 278 0.10 3.65 -0.74
CA VAL A 278 -0.46 3.70 0.63
C VAL A 278 -1.02 5.08 0.93
N GLY A 279 -2.02 5.18 1.81
CA GLY A 279 -2.54 6.46 2.29
C GLY A 279 -1.40 7.37 2.77
N ALA A 280 -1.40 8.62 2.29
CA ALA A 280 -0.28 9.55 2.46
C ALA A 280 0.11 9.81 3.92
N SER A 281 -0.81 9.59 4.86
CA SER A 281 -0.56 9.73 6.30
C SER A 281 0.32 8.62 6.89
N HIS A 282 0.40 7.45 6.23
CA HIS A 282 1.21 6.31 6.66
C HIS A 282 2.67 6.37 6.17
N VAL A 283 2.94 7.10 5.08
CA VAL A 283 4.24 7.10 4.39
C VAL A 283 5.42 7.32 5.33
N VAL A 284 5.32 8.33 6.22
CA VAL A 284 6.42 8.68 7.15
C VAL A 284 6.63 7.56 8.17
N GLY A 285 5.56 7.10 8.82
CA GLY A 285 5.63 6.05 9.85
C GLY A 285 6.15 4.72 9.29
N ILE A 286 5.68 4.31 8.10
CA ILE A 286 6.17 3.10 7.42
C ILE A 286 7.66 3.25 7.05
N LYS A 287 8.06 4.38 6.46
CA LYS A 287 9.47 4.65 6.11
C LYS A 287 10.38 4.54 7.35
N GLU A 288 10.00 5.17 8.47
CA GLU A 288 10.79 5.15 9.71
C GLU A 288 10.99 3.72 10.23
N VAL A 289 9.97 2.89 10.19
CA VAL A 289 10.07 1.49 10.63
C VAL A 289 10.93 0.67 9.66
N LEU A 290 10.71 0.80 8.35
CA LEU A 290 11.48 0.06 7.34
C LEU A 290 12.97 0.37 7.39
N VAL A 291 13.37 1.64 7.53
CA VAL A 291 14.78 2.03 7.65
C VAL A 291 15.47 1.36 8.84
N ASN A 292 14.73 1.14 9.93
CA ASN A 292 15.27 0.52 11.13
C ASN A 292 15.29 -1.01 11.07
N LEU A 293 14.25 -1.65 10.51
CA LEU A 293 14.10 -3.11 10.51
C LEU A 293 14.73 -3.78 9.29
N TYR A 294 14.75 -3.10 8.15
CA TYR A 294 15.19 -3.64 6.85
C TYR A 294 16.14 -2.66 6.16
N PRO A 295 17.33 -2.39 6.76
CA PRO A 295 18.30 -1.43 6.22
C PRO A 295 18.84 -1.82 4.84
N GLU A 296 18.63 -3.08 4.40
CA GLU A 296 18.98 -3.58 3.07
C GLU A 296 18.05 -3.06 1.97
N ILE A 297 16.86 -2.55 2.36
CA ILE A 297 15.90 -1.98 1.40
C ILE A 297 16.20 -0.50 1.20
N SER A 298 16.61 -0.14 -0.02
CA SER A 298 16.78 1.26 -0.42
C SER A 298 15.42 1.93 -0.62
N ILE A 299 15.05 2.86 0.25
CA ILE A 299 13.73 3.52 0.23
C ILE A 299 13.82 4.84 -0.51
N LYS A 300 12.91 5.04 -1.47
CA LYS A 300 12.72 6.27 -2.24
C LYS A 300 11.34 6.87 -2.01
N LEU A 301 11.25 8.19 -2.06
CA LEU A 301 9.98 8.92 -2.08
C LEU A 301 9.89 9.75 -3.37
N MET A 302 8.68 9.97 -3.90
CA MET A 302 8.46 10.69 -5.16
C MET A 302 9.05 12.13 -5.18
N HIS A 303 9.25 12.76 -4.03
CA HIS A 303 9.77 14.13 -3.94
C HIS A 303 11.30 14.23 -3.90
N GLU A 304 11.99 13.10 -3.79
CA GLU A 304 13.46 13.03 -3.68
C GLU A 304 14.16 13.03 -5.05
N GLU A 305 13.40 13.18 -6.15
CA GLU A 305 13.91 13.32 -7.52
C GLU A 305 13.78 14.75 -8.08
#